data_79d8b27a5214cfcb5f42a10f9451f8e9
#
_entry.id   79d8b27a5214cfcb5f42a10f9451f8e9
#
_cell.length_a   1.000
_cell.length_b   1.000
_cell.length_c   1.000
_cell.angle_alpha   90.00
_cell.angle_beta   90.00
_cell.angle_gamma   90.00
#
_symmetry.space_group_name_H-M   'P 1'
#
loop_
_entity.id
_entity.type
_entity.pdbx_description
1 polymer ?
#
loop_
_entity_poly.entity_id
_entity_poly.type
_entity_poly.pdbx_seq_one_letter_code
_entity_poly.pdbx_strand_id
1 'polypeptide(L)'
;MIRNFLYVFLLMFSSSVFGQEITTTVLEAKNELVSEAQDMIDQQDMIDQDIYSAIGLALGNALTPGLNREETINGSGAVLRGLVRINGKTNDFTLRAGSRENFGSLNVILHECRYPKGNREGNAFASIEIRETGYDDSLFAGWMVASAPALNALDHSRYDLWVLRCTTS
;
A
#
# COMPACT_ATOMS: atom_id res chain seq x y z
N MET A 1 -7.47 -64.62 -62.39
CA MET A 1 -6.86 -63.33 -62.07
C MET A 1 -7.67 -62.42 -61.09
N ILE A 2 -8.94 -62.71 -60.83
CA ILE A 2 -9.83 -61.86 -59.99
C ILE A 2 -9.69 -62.15 -58.46
N ARG A 3 -9.25 -63.38 -58.10
CA ARG A 3 -9.18 -63.83 -56.70
C ARG A 3 -8.01 -63.24 -55.91
N ASN A 4 -6.93 -62.82 -56.55
CA ASN A 4 -5.80 -62.21 -55.92
C ASN A 4 -5.97 -60.65 -55.70
N PHE A 5 -6.86 -60.00 -56.44
CA PHE A 5 -7.13 -58.59 -56.32
C PHE A 5 -7.99 -58.24 -55.08
N LEU A 6 -8.86 -59.21 -54.71
CA LEU A 6 -9.72 -59.04 -53.53
C LEU A 6 -8.92 -59.09 -52.18
N TYR A 7 -7.86 -59.95 -52.17
CA TYR A 7 -7.01 -60.07 -50.95
C TYR A 7 -6.12 -58.86 -50.68
N VAL A 8 -5.64 -58.22 -51.72
CA VAL A 8 -4.81 -57.00 -51.58
C VAL A 8 -5.67 -55.85 -51.16
N PHE A 9 -6.95 -55.77 -51.56
CA PHE A 9 -7.87 -54.69 -51.14
C PHE A 9 -8.33 -54.87 -49.67
N LEU A 10 -8.43 -56.11 -49.17
CA LEU A 10 -8.82 -56.39 -47.79
C LEU A 10 -7.68 -56.09 -46.80
N LEU A 11 -6.41 -56.23 -47.22
CA LEU A 11 -5.26 -55.91 -46.37
C LEU A 11 -4.94 -54.41 -46.30
N MET A 12 -5.37 -53.60 -47.28
CA MET A 12 -5.18 -52.16 -47.30
C MET A 12 -6.18 -51.41 -46.39
N PHE A 13 -7.36 -52.03 -46.11
CA PHE A 13 -8.39 -51.39 -45.27
C PHE A 13 -8.20 -51.67 -43.77
N SER A 14 -7.39 -52.67 -43.38
CA SER A 14 -7.21 -52.99 -41.95
C SER A 14 -6.14 -52.19 -41.24
N SER A 15 -5.26 -51.47 -41.94
CA SER A 15 -4.16 -50.74 -41.35
C SER A 15 -4.49 -49.25 -41.00
N SER A 16 -5.59 -48.70 -41.56
CA SER A 16 -5.99 -47.32 -41.31
C SER A 16 -6.93 -47.13 -40.09
N VAL A 17 -7.62 -48.20 -39.66
CA VAL A 17 -8.56 -48.14 -38.53
C VAL A 17 -7.84 -48.22 -37.19
N PHE A 18 -6.72 -48.98 -37.11
CA PHE A 18 -6.00 -49.16 -35.84
C PHE A 18 -5.19 -47.92 -35.38
N GLY A 19 -4.85 -47.04 -36.30
CA GLY A 19 -4.13 -45.80 -35.98
C GLY A 19 -5.04 -44.67 -35.47
N GLN A 20 -6.32 -44.68 -35.84
CA GLN A 20 -7.28 -43.67 -35.43
C GLN A 20 -7.87 -43.93 -34.03
N GLU A 21 -8.05 -45.16 -33.63
CA GLU A 21 -8.54 -45.48 -32.27
C GLU A 21 -7.52 -45.16 -31.18
N ILE A 22 -6.22 -45.37 -31.45
CA ILE A 22 -5.18 -45.05 -30.47
C ILE A 22 -5.03 -43.54 -30.27
N THR A 23 -5.18 -42.76 -31.33
CA THR A 23 -5.05 -41.27 -31.22
C THR A 23 -6.24 -40.64 -30.49
N THR A 24 -7.46 -41.17 -30.67
CA THR A 24 -8.65 -40.68 -29.97
C THR A 24 -8.60 -41.01 -28.47
N THR A 25 -8.25 -42.24 -28.10
CA THR A 25 -8.14 -42.64 -26.69
C THR A 25 -7.03 -41.91 -25.95
N VAL A 26 -5.91 -41.62 -26.58
CA VAL A 26 -4.82 -40.81 -25.98
C VAL A 26 -5.25 -39.36 -25.83
N LEU A 27 -6.03 -38.81 -26.75
CA LEU A 27 -6.52 -37.44 -26.68
C LEU A 27 -7.59 -37.28 -25.57
N GLU A 28 -8.49 -38.26 -25.44
CA GLU A 28 -9.50 -38.28 -24.36
C GLU A 28 -8.84 -38.39 -22.98
N ALA A 29 -7.89 -39.32 -22.80
CA ALA A 29 -7.15 -39.45 -21.55
C ALA A 29 -6.36 -38.18 -21.17
N LYS A 30 -5.79 -37.51 -22.17
CA LYS A 30 -5.10 -36.24 -21.95
C LYS A 30 -6.06 -35.13 -21.52
N ASN A 31 -7.23 -35.04 -22.12
CA ASN A 31 -8.23 -34.05 -21.77
C ASN A 31 -8.80 -34.28 -20.36
N GLU A 32 -9.00 -35.54 -19.98
CA GLU A 32 -9.43 -35.91 -18.63
C GLU A 32 -8.39 -35.53 -17.57
N LEU A 33 -7.11 -35.84 -17.81
CA LEU A 33 -6.01 -35.42 -16.92
C LEU A 33 -5.86 -33.89 -16.79
N VAL A 34 -6.09 -33.14 -17.88
CA VAL A 34 -6.04 -31.68 -17.87
C VAL A 34 -7.23 -31.13 -17.08
N SER A 35 -8.41 -31.74 -17.20
CA SER A 35 -9.59 -31.33 -16.41
C SER A 35 -9.41 -31.58 -14.91
N GLU A 36 -8.90 -32.77 -14.52
CA GLU A 36 -8.58 -33.06 -13.11
C GLU A 36 -7.50 -32.12 -12.55
N ALA A 37 -6.49 -31.80 -13.34
CA ALA A 37 -5.45 -30.85 -12.92
C ALA A 37 -6.01 -29.43 -12.75
N GLN A 38 -6.94 -29.01 -13.61
CA GLN A 38 -7.58 -27.71 -13.51
C GLN A 38 -8.46 -27.61 -12.25
N ASP A 39 -9.25 -28.65 -11.96
CA ASP A 39 -10.08 -28.71 -10.76
C ASP A 39 -9.24 -28.65 -9.46
N MET A 40 -8.04 -29.26 -9.46
CA MET A 40 -7.12 -29.16 -8.33
C MET A 40 -6.52 -27.77 -8.17
N ILE A 41 -6.23 -27.07 -9.26
CA ILE A 41 -5.73 -25.67 -9.23
C ILE A 41 -6.81 -24.74 -8.71
N ASP A 42 -8.04 -24.88 -9.20
CA ASP A 42 -9.17 -24.04 -8.78
C ASP A 42 -9.52 -24.26 -7.29
N GLN A 43 -9.36 -25.49 -6.76
CA GLN A 43 -9.52 -25.77 -5.34
C GLN A 43 -8.39 -25.14 -4.50
N GLN A 44 -7.16 -25.13 -4.99
CA GLN A 44 -6.02 -24.51 -4.31
C GLN A 44 -6.23 -23.00 -4.16
N ASP A 45 -6.68 -22.32 -5.21
CA ASP A 45 -6.95 -20.88 -5.20
C ASP A 45 -8.07 -20.50 -4.22
N MET A 46 -9.12 -21.35 -4.09
CA MET A 46 -10.17 -21.12 -3.10
C MET A 46 -9.68 -21.30 -1.65
N ILE A 47 -8.81 -22.29 -1.41
CA ILE A 47 -8.23 -22.53 -0.08
C ILE A 47 -7.32 -21.37 0.31
N ASP A 48 -6.53 -20.83 -0.61
CA ASP A 48 -5.65 -19.70 -0.37
C ASP A 48 -6.45 -18.43 -0.04
N GLN A 49 -7.53 -18.16 -0.76
CA GLN A 49 -8.42 -17.01 -0.48
C GLN A 49 -9.09 -17.11 0.90
N ASP A 50 -9.56 -18.29 1.29
CA ASP A 50 -10.18 -18.50 2.60
C ASP A 50 -9.15 -18.37 3.73
N ILE A 51 -7.93 -18.84 3.53
CA ILE A 51 -6.83 -18.67 4.48
C ILE A 51 -6.44 -17.20 4.62
N TYR A 52 -6.28 -16.46 3.51
CA TYR A 52 -5.96 -15.04 3.55
C TYR A 52 -7.08 -14.21 4.20
N SER A 53 -8.34 -14.54 3.94
CA SER A 53 -9.48 -13.86 4.58
C SER A 53 -9.56 -14.17 6.08
N ALA A 54 -9.33 -15.41 6.49
CA ALA A 54 -9.31 -15.82 7.89
C ALA A 54 -8.13 -15.20 8.67
N ILE A 55 -6.93 -15.17 8.05
CA ILE A 55 -5.75 -14.50 8.61
C ILE A 55 -5.99 -12.99 8.71
N GLY A 56 -6.54 -12.35 7.67
CA GLY A 56 -6.91 -10.94 7.66
C GLY A 56 -7.91 -10.60 8.76
N LEU A 57 -8.93 -11.45 8.96
CA LEU A 57 -9.92 -11.28 10.01
C LEU A 57 -9.32 -11.51 11.41
N ALA A 58 -8.49 -12.54 11.56
CA ALA A 58 -7.83 -12.87 12.83
C ALA A 58 -6.81 -11.79 13.22
N LEU A 59 -5.98 -11.32 12.29
CA LEU A 59 -5.05 -10.22 12.51
C LEU A 59 -5.78 -8.91 12.72
N GLY A 60 -6.85 -8.62 11.95
CA GLY A 60 -7.70 -7.46 12.16
C GLY A 60 -8.29 -7.43 13.56
N ASN A 61 -8.81 -8.54 14.06
CA ASN A 61 -9.35 -8.65 15.41
C ASN A 61 -8.27 -8.70 16.50
N ALA A 62 -7.10 -9.24 16.22
CA ALA A 62 -5.98 -9.30 17.17
C ALA A 62 -5.24 -7.96 17.29
N LEU A 63 -5.17 -7.19 16.21
CA LEU A 63 -4.53 -5.89 16.17
C LEU A 63 -5.48 -4.73 16.53
N THR A 64 -6.78 -4.98 16.57
CA THR A 64 -7.80 -3.97 16.93
C THR A 64 -8.42 -4.05 18.34
N PRO A 65 -8.05 -4.97 19.27
CA PRO A 65 -8.56 -4.86 20.63
C PRO A 65 -7.90 -3.65 21.29
N GLY A 66 -8.52 -2.49 21.16
CA GLY A 66 -8.13 -1.31 21.91
C GLY A 66 -7.29 -0.26 21.19
N LEU A 67 -7.32 -0.17 19.88
CA LEU A 67 -7.08 1.10 19.25
C LEU A 67 -8.23 2.02 19.68
N ASN A 68 -8.13 2.53 20.91
CA ASN A 68 -8.88 3.71 21.31
C ASN A 68 -8.51 4.78 20.30
N ARG A 69 -9.34 4.91 19.29
CA ARG A 69 -9.24 5.98 18.31
C ARG A 69 -9.54 7.26 19.10
N GLU A 70 -8.47 7.85 19.64
CA GLU A 70 -8.60 9.09 20.39
C GLU A 70 -9.23 10.12 19.47
N GLU A 71 -10.40 10.63 19.86
CA GLU A 71 -11.09 11.64 19.09
C GLU A 71 -10.25 12.92 19.11
N THR A 72 -9.93 13.43 17.92
CA THR A 72 -9.15 14.66 17.76
C THR A 72 -10.04 15.80 17.29
N ILE A 73 -9.69 17.01 17.68
CA ILE A 73 -10.33 18.25 17.24
C ILE A 73 -9.30 19.18 16.62
N ASN A 74 -9.77 20.08 15.75
CA ASN A 74 -8.91 21.03 15.06
C ASN A 74 -8.51 22.18 15.99
N GLY A 75 -7.22 22.50 15.97
CA GLY A 75 -6.67 23.73 16.54
C GLY A 75 -6.78 24.91 15.58
N SER A 76 -6.56 26.12 16.09
CA SER A 76 -6.50 27.35 15.29
C SER A 76 -5.17 27.47 14.51
N GLY A 77 -4.16 26.69 14.88
CA GLY A 77 -2.84 26.69 14.29
C GLY A 77 -1.89 25.74 15.02
N ALA A 78 -0.60 25.91 14.80
CA ALA A 78 0.46 25.14 15.42
C ALA A 78 1.64 26.01 15.86
N VAL A 79 2.34 25.59 16.91
CA VAL A 79 3.69 26.05 17.24
C VAL A 79 4.66 25.03 16.67
N LEU A 80 5.56 25.51 15.83
CA LEU A 80 6.61 24.73 15.19
C LEU A 80 7.97 25.15 15.74
N ARG A 81 8.90 24.22 15.78
CA ARG A 81 10.31 24.50 16.06
C ARG A 81 11.14 24.21 14.85
N GLY A 82 11.87 25.20 14.38
CA GLY A 82 12.87 25.07 13.36
C GLY A 82 14.28 25.03 13.98
N LEU A 83 15.15 24.19 13.42
CA LEU A 83 16.57 24.08 13.77
C LEU A 83 17.43 24.41 12.56
N VAL A 84 18.39 25.30 12.74
CA VAL A 84 19.47 25.56 11.77
C VAL A 84 20.63 24.64 12.10
N ARG A 85 20.81 23.56 11.35
CA ARG A 85 21.77 22.48 11.65
C ARG A 85 23.22 22.94 11.74
N ILE A 86 23.61 23.92 10.92
CA ILE A 86 25.00 24.39 10.85
C ILE A 86 25.49 25.06 12.15
N ASN A 87 24.60 25.62 12.92
CA ASN A 87 24.96 26.37 14.15
C ASN A 87 24.13 25.96 15.38
N GLY A 88 23.23 25.00 15.26
CA GLY A 88 22.40 24.47 16.33
C GLY A 88 21.34 25.46 16.84
N LYS A 89 21.13 26.60 16.17
CA LYS A 89 20.12 27.57 16.60
C LYS A 89 18.72 27.06 16.33
N THR A 90 17.86 27.14 17.34
CA THR A 90 16.44 26.83 17.23
C THR A 90 15.61 28.09 17.29
N ASN A 91 14.48 28.12 16.61
CA ASN A 91 13.50 29.19 16.66
C ASN A 91 12.10 28.59 16.67
N ASP A 92 11.28 29.01 17.64
CA ASP A 92 9.88 28.63 17.73
C ASP A 92 9.03 29.70 17.06
N PHE A 93 8.12 29.29 16.21
CA PHE A 93 7.21 30.20 15.52
C PHE A 93 5.81 29.61 15.43
N THR A 94 4.82 30.47 15.33
CA THR A 94 3.41 30.06 15.35
C THR A 94 2.78 30.32 13.99
N LEU A 95 2.21 29.29 13.39
CA LEU A 95 1.40 29.40 12.19
C LEU A 95 -0.08 29.19 12.50
N ARG A 96 -0.92 30.01 11.87
CA ARG A 96 -2.37 29.74 11.81
C ARG A 96 -2.65 28.66 10.76
N ALA A 97 -3.67 27.86 10.99
CA ALA A 97 -4.15 26.92 9.97
C ALA A 97 -4.50 27.65 8.66
N GLY A 98 -4.05 27.13 7.53
CA GLY A 98 -4.16 27.74 6.20
C GLY A 98 -3.15 28.84 5.90
N SER A 99 -2.22 29.17 6.82
CA SER A 99 -1.20 30.20 6.60
C SER A 99 0.17 29.62 6.26
N ARG A 100 1.07 30.51 5.85
CA ARG A 100 2.47 30.16 5.54
C ARG A 100 3.42 31.12 6.23
N GLU A 101 4.63 30.64 6.52
CA GLU A 101 5.73 31.37 7.13
C GLU A 101 7.05 30.94 6.51
N ASN A 102 8.03 31.83 6.49
CA ASN A 102 9.36 31.49 6.01
C ASN A 102 10.28 31.16 7.18
N PHE A 103 10.97 30.03 7.12
CA PHE A 103 12.03 29.63 8.02
C PHE A 103 13.33 29.43 7.24
N GLY A 104 14.23 30.42 7.28
CA GLY A 104 15.41 30.44 6.43
C GLY A 104 15.04 30.47 4.93
N SER A 105 15.50 29.49 4.17
CA SER A 105 15.10 29.31 2.76
C SER A 105 13.85 28.42 2.58
N LEU A 106 13.23 27.98 3.67
CA LEU A 106 12.05 27.15 3.60
C LEU A 106 10.78 28.01 3.68
N ASN A 107 9.82 27.69 2.82
CA ASN A 107 8.44 28.18 2.90
C ASN A 107 7.58 27.08 3.52
N VAL A 108 7.10 27.31 4.72
CA VAL A 108 6.33 26.35 5.54
C VAL A 108 4.86 26.71 5.47
N ILE A 109 4.02 25.80 5.07
CA ILE A 109 2.56 25.94 4.96
C ILE A 109 1.93 24.98 5.97
N LEU A 110 1.11 25.49 6.87
CA LEU A 110 0.31 24.69 7.79
C LEU A 110 -1.10 24.56 7.24
N HIS A 111 -1.52 23.35 6.88
CA HIS A 111 -2.88 23.08 6.42
C HIS A 111 -3.85 22.99 7.61
N GLU A 112 -3.51 22.15 8.58
CA GLU A 112 -4.31 22.00 9.81
C GLU A 112 -3.44 21.46 10.96
N CYS A 113 -3.90 21.66 12.19
CA CYS A 113 -3.35 21.02 13.38
C CYS A 113 -4.47 20.41 14.21
N ARG A 114 -4.30 19.15 14.59
CA ARG A 114 -5.27 18.38 15.39
C ARG A 114 -4.66 17.98 16.72
N TYR A 115 -5.45 18.00 17.77
CA TYR A 115 -5.07 17.56 19.11
C TYR A 115 -6.18 16.72 19.75
N PRO A 116 -5.86 15.87 20.76
CA PRO A 116 -6.83 15.02 21.43
C PRO A 116 -7.96 15.81 22.08
N LYS A 117 -9.19 15.39 21.90
CA LYS A 117 -10.36 16.00 22.51
C LYS A 117 -10.27 15.92 24.04
N GLY A 118 -10.40 17.06 24.70
CA GLY A 118 -10.30 17.14 26.16
C GLY A 118 -8.87 17.29 26.70
N ASN A 119 -7.83 17.19 25.86
CA ASN A 119 -6.44 17.38 26.26
C ASN A 119 -5.71 18.33 25.30
N ARG A 120 -5.78 19.63 25.58
CA ARG A 120 -5.18 20.70 24.75
C ARG A 120 -3.64 20.68 24.74
N GLU A 121 -3.05 20.22 25.84
CA GLU A 121 -1.60 20.08 26.01
C GLU A 121 -1.09 18.69 25.59
N GLY A 122 -2.00 17.84 25.07
CA GLY A 122 -1.67 16.52 24.59
C GLY A 122 -0.88 16.53 23.29
N ASN A 123 -0.82 15.37 22.65
CA ASN A 123 -0.12 15.21 21.39
C ASN A 123 -0.69 16.14 20.31
N ALA A 124 0.17 16.55 19.38
CA ALA A 124 -0.24 17.38 18.24
C ALA A 124 0.08 16.67 16.93
N PHE A 125 -0.86 16.79 16.01
CA PHE A 125 -0.77 16.26 14.64
C PHE A 125 -0.92 17.43 13.68
N ALA A 126 0.16 17.82 13.00
CA ALA A 126 0.16 18.94 12.07
C ALA A 126 0.32 18.46 10.63
N SER A 127 -0.62 18.82 9.77
CA SER A 127 -0.52 18.63 8.33
C SER A 127 0.24 19.80 7.74
N ILE A 128 1.45 19.54 7.23
CA ILE A 128 2.42 20.57 6.82
C ILE A 128 2.90 20.27 5.39
N GLU A 129 3.09 21.33 4.65
CA GLU A 129 3.81 21.31 3.38
C GLU A 129 5.00 22.26 3.46
N ILE A 130 6.16 21.81 3.00
CA ILE A 130 7.41 22.59 3.02
C ILE A 130 7.99 22.62 1.61
N ARG A 131 8.33 23.81 1.14
CA ARG A 131 9.00 24.03 -0.15
C ARG A 131 10.27 24.83 0.07
N GLU A 132 11.24 24.70 -0.80
CA GLU A 132 12.37 25.61 -0.82
C GLU A 132 12.02 26.88 -1.60
N THR A 133 12.44 28.03 -1.13
CA THR A 133 12.17 29.32 -1.78
C THR A 133 12.76 29.32 -3.20
N GLY A 134 11.92 29.61 -4.18
CA GLY A 134 12.30 29.61 -5.60
C GLY A 134 12.11 28.27 -6.32
N TYR A 135 11.60 27.25 -5.63
CA TYR A 135 11.25 25.95 -6.21
C TYR A 135 9.78 25.64 -6.00
N ASP A 136 9.15 25.04 -7.01
CA ASP A 136 7.73 24.66 -6.96
C ASP A 136 7.52 23.28 -6.33
N ASP A 137 8.55 22.44 -6.34
CA ASP A 137 8.48 21.08 -5.79
C ASP A 137 8.42 21.10 -4.25
N SER A 138 7.58 20.27 -3.70
CA SER A 138 7.46 20.09 -2.25
C SER A 138 8.60 19.20 -1.73
N LEU A 139 9.39 19.73 -0.79
CA LEU A 139 10.41 18.96 -0.06
C LEU A 139 9.79 18.01 0.97
N PHE A 140 8.63 18.40 1.50
CA PHE A 140 7.88 17.64 2.47
C PHE A 140 6.39 17.94 2.30
N ALA A 141 5.55 16.91 2.32
CA ALA A 141 4.10 17.04 2.42
C ALA A 141 3.55 15.88 3.24
N GLY A 142 3.01 16.17 4.42
CA GLY A 142 2.50 15.11 5.29
C GLY A 142 2.18 15.57 6.71
N TRP A 143 1.93 14.57 7.55
CA TRP A 143 1.61 14.78 8.96
C TRP A 143 2.87 14.65 9.83
N MET A 144 3.14 15.67 10.64
CA MET A 144 4.13 15.62 11.72
C MET A 144 3.42 15.37 13.04
N VAL A 145 4.04 14.56 13.91
CA VAL A 145 3.50 14.15 15.20
C VAL A 145 4.42 14.67 16.31
N ALA A 146 3.91 15.47 17.24
CA ALA A 146 4.73 16.10 18.28
C ALA A 146 5.43 15.08 19.20
N SER A 147 4.75 14.01 19.57
CA SER A 147 5.32 12.95 20.41
C SER A 147 6.32 12.04 19.70
N ALA A 148 6.36 12.08 18.36
CA ALA A 148 7.20 11.20 17.56
C ALA A 148 7.72 11.91 16.29
N PRO A 149 8.54 12.96 16.44
CA PRO A 149 8.99 13.80 15.32
C PRO A 149 9.81 13.01 14.27
N ALA A 150 10.43 11.90 14.66
CA ALA A 150 11.23 11.08 13.76
C ALA A 150 10.38 10.17 12.84
N LEU A 151 9.07 10.00 13.08
CA LEU A 151 8.22 9.17 12.24
C LEU A 151 8.06 9.73 10.82
N ASN A 152 8.01 11.04 10.71
CA ASN A 152 7.87 11.73 9.43
C ASN A 152 8.66 13.05 9.51
N ALA A 153 9.98 12.96 9.37
CA ALA A 153 10.89 14.09 9.51
C ALA A 153 11.15 14.77 8.17
N LEU A 154 11.46 16.06 8.20
CA LEU A 154 11.97 16.78 7.05
C LEU A 154 13.38 16.27 6.70
N ASP A 155 13.58 15.80 5.47
CA ASP A 155 14.91 15.51 4.96
C ASP A 155 15.50 16.75 4.25
N HIS A 156 16.32 17.51 5.00
CA HIS A 156 16.97 18.69 4.47
C HIS A 156 18.38 18.88 5.06
N SER A 157 19.34 19.29 4.25
CA SER A 157 20.76 19.36 4.63
C SER A 157 21.04 20.44 5.71
N ARG A 158 20.31 21.54 5.71
CA ARG A 158 20.59 22.73 6.57
C ARG A 158 19.56 22.95 7.66
N TYR A 159 18.34 22.48 7.48
CA TYR A 159 17.24 22.75 8.37
C TYR A 159 16.59 21.46 8.86
N ASP A 160 16.05 21.54 10.06
CA ASP A 160 15.12 20.55 10.58
C ASP A 160 13.89 21.27 11.13
N LEU A 161 12.74 20.63 11.14
CA LEU A 161 11.49 21.23 11.55
C LEU A 161 10.56 20.17 12.11
N TRP A 162 9.90 20.52 13.23
CA TRP A 162 8.87 19.66 13.83
C TRP A 162 7.81 20.47 14.58
N VAL A 163 6.66 19.86 14.75
CA VAL A 163 5.56 20.42 15.52
C VAL A 163 5.81 20.22 17.02
N LEU A 164 5.50 21.24 17.82
CA LEU A 164 5.53 21.16 19.28
C LEU A 164 4.14 20.94 19.86
N ARG A 165 3.16 21.75 19.47
CA ARG A 165 1.77 21.67 19.91
C ARG A 165 0.85 22.40 18.95
N CYS A 166 -0.46 22.09 19.04
CA CYS A 166 -1.46 22.92 18.39
C CYS A 166 -1.75 24.19 19.23
N THR A 167 -2.20 25.24 18.56
CA THR A 167 -2.76 26.44 19.23
C THR A 167 -4.29 26.31 19.25
N THR A 168 -4.88 26.81 20.33
CA THR A 168 -6.32 26.94 20.50
C THR A 168 -6.65 28.40 20.68
N SER A 169 -7.58 28.93 19.90
CA SER A 169 -8.13 30.29 20.08
C SER A 169 -8.99 30.38 21.32
#